data_051094582af1d4e35b0451cf2fde90ed
#
_entry.id   051094582af1d4e35b0451cf2fde90ed
#
_cell.length_a   1.000
_cell.length_b   1.000
_cell.length_c   1.000
_cell.angle_alpha   90.00
_cell.angle_beta   90.00
_cell.angle_gamma   90.00
#
_symmetry.space_group_name_H-M   'P 1'
#
loop_
_entity.id
_entity.type
_entity.pdbx_description
1 polymer ?
#
loop_
_entity_poly.entity_id
_entity_poly.type
_entity_poly.pdbx_seq_one_letter_code
_entity_poly.pdbx_strand_id
1 'polypeptide(L)'
;MKKKISMLLLALATSVLAFANDQPNIIVIYADDVGYGDLGCYGATGVDTPNLDMLANRGIRFTSAYASSSTCTPSRYSLLTGEYAFRNEDAIILPGNAPLIINPGKPTIASILKTCGYTTALVGKWHLGLGSATEPLDWNGDIAPGPRELGFDYSFHMAATGDRVPTVYIENGRIVNLDPSDPVAVSYKEPIGNDPTGISHPHLLKNQADEQHAKTIVDGTSRIGYMTGGNAARWTDEEMPDTFLGKAVEFIESNKEGPFFLYYATHENHVPRVPHPRFRGSSSLGVRGDAIVQMDWGIGILMEALQKHGIARDTIVIFSSDNGPVLYDGYYDGAVEMNGAHKPAGPWRGGKYSAWEGGTRLPFILSWPGTVKPGLSEALISHTDLLASFAALTGAEIPEGRAQDSQNLLDALMGKTETGRDYLIQQGVKMEAIRKGPWKYLPPGEVRNRGKIGVFPTDKINGQGALFYLPEDPMEQNNVAYRYPAKVKELRELLEKELAGKSSRDAKGDHLGGAVRR
;
A
#
# COMPACT_ATOMS: atom_id res chain seq x y z
N MET A 1 -11.71 -73.64 45.89
CA MET A 1 -12.09 -72.93 44.66
C MET A 1 -11.97 -71.41 44.86
N LYS A 2 -10.86 -70.87 44.41
CA LYS A 2 -10.62 -69.38 44.50
C LYS A 2 -10.62 -68.83 43.07
N LYS A 3 -11.65 -68.03 42.69
CA LYS A 3 -11.72 -67.33 41.43
C LYS A 3 -10.82 -66.10 41.51
N LYS A 4 -9.82 -66.02 40.63
CA LYS A 4 -9.05 -64.87 40.38
C LYS A 4 -9.83 -63.99 39.43
N ILE A 5 -10.15 -62.78 39.88
CA ILE A 5 -10.71 -61.71 39.03
C ILE A 5 -9.50 -60.89 38.53
N SER A 6 -9.21 -61.01 37.23
CA SER A 6 -8.22 -60.13 36.57
C SER A 6 -8.93 -58.83 36.16
N MET A 7 -8.53 -57.72 36.78
CA MET A 7 -8.93 -56.37 36.43
C MET A 7 -8.08 -55.91 35.22
N LEU A 8 -8.71 -55.81 34.07
CA LEU A 8 -8.11 -55.23 32.85
C LEU A 8 -8.26 -53.71 32.93
N LEU A 9 -7.16 -53.01 33.20
CA LEU A 9 -7.09 -51.56 33.11
C LEU A 9 -6.97 -51.19 31.63
N LEU A 10 -8.07 -50.68 31.05
CA LEU A 10 -8.11 -50.10 29.72
C LEU A 10 -7.60 -48.65 29.85
N ALA A 11 -6.36 -48.39 29.49
CA ALA A 11 -5.82 -47.05 29.37
C ALA A 11 -6.42 -46.41 28.10
N LEU A 12 -7.38 -45.50 28.26
CA LEU A 12 -7.82 -44.59 27.21
C LEU A 12 -6.69 -43.59 26.97
N ALA A 13 -5.86 -43.84 25.97
CA ALA A 13 -5.03 -42.79 25.39
C ALA A 13 -5.94 -41.84 24.60
N THR A 14 -6.33 -40.74 25.22
CA THR A 14 -6.87 -39.58 24.50
C THR A 14 -5.73 -38.97 23.69
N SER A 15 -5.62 -39.42 22.43
CA SER A 15 -4.89 -38.67 21.43
C SER A 15 -5.62 -37.33 21.26
N VAL A 16 -5.10 -36.29 21.84
CA VAL A 16 -5.42 -34.93 21.43
C VAL A 16 -4.92 -34.81 19.99
N LEU A 17 -5.82 -35.04 19.05
CA LEU A 17 -5.65 -34.60 17.68
C LEU A 17 -5.49 -33.06 17.80
N ALA A 18 -4.26 -32.59 17.72
CA ALA A 18 -4.01 -31.21 17.36
C ALA A 18 -4.68 -31.06 15.99
N PHE A 19 -5.84 -30.40 15.95
CA PHE A 19 -6.38 -29.90 14.71
C PHE A 19 -5.29 -28.99 14.17
N ALA A 20 -4.59 -29.44 13.13
CA ALA A 20 -3.80 -28.55 12.31
C ALA A 20 -4.74 -27.39 11.97
N ASN A 21 -4.32 -26.19 12.26
CA ASN A 21 -5.10 -25.00 11.98
C ASN A 21 -5.22 -24.93 10.46
N ASP A 22 -6.38 -25.33 9.90
CA ASP A 22 -6.59 -25.39 8.43
C ASP A 22 -6.53 -23.99 7.78
N GLN A 23 -6.39 -22.94 8.59
CA GLN A 23 -6.34 -21.54 8.16
C GLN A 23 -4.88 -21.05 8.11
N PRO A 24 -4.38 -20.63 6.95
CA PRO A 24 -3.02 -20.11 6.85
C PRO A 24 -2.89 -18.72 7.50
N ASN A 25 -1.71 -18.41 7.99
CA ASN A 25 -1.35 -17.02 8.27
C ASN A 25 -1.33 -16.22 6.95
N ILE A 26 -1.65 -14.94 7.02
CA ILE A 26 -1.68 -14.06 5.85
C ILE A 26 -0.83 -12.82 6.14
N ILE A 27 0.17 -12.59 5.31
CA ILE A 27 0.98 -11.36 5.34
C ILE A 27 0.80 -10.64 4.01
N VAL A 28 0.34 -9.39 4.06
CA VAL A 28 0.32 -8.48 2.91
C VAL A 28 1.40 -7.42 3.13
N ILE A 29 2.49 -7.54 2.39
CA ILE A 29 3.56 -6.54 2.34
C ILE A 29 3.18 -5.54 1.27
N TYR A 30 2.90 -4.30 1.67
CA TYR A 30 2.39 -3.26 0.79
C TYR A 30 3.34 -2.07 0.77
N ALA A 31 4.20 -2.03 -0.24
CA ALA A 31 5.22 -1.01 -0.41
C ALA A 31 4.60 0.33 -0.84
N ASP A 32 5.42 1.38 -0.84
CA ASP A 32 5.05 2.75 -1.14
C ASP A 32 5.88 3.27 -2.32
N ASP A 33 5.22 3.68 -3.42
CA ASP A 33 5.86 4.21 -4.64
C ASP A 33 6.83 3.24 -5.36
N VAL A 34 6.74 1.93 -5.12
CA VAL A 34 7.54 0.92 -5.81
C VAL A 34 6.88 0.57 -7.14
N GLY A 35 7.60 0.80 -8.23
CA GLY A 35 7.10 0.56 -9.56
C GLY A 35 7.28 -0.88 -10.04
N TYR A 36 6.60 -1.21 -11.15
CA TYR A 36 6.67 -2.53 -11.79
C TYR A 36 8.10 -2.97 -12.09
N GLY A 37 8.96 -2.05 -12.56
CA GLY A 37 10.32 -2.34 -12.96
C GLY A 37 11.37 -2.17 -11.86
N ASP A 38 10.98 -1.96 -10.61
CA ASP A 38 11.91 -1.73 -9.49
C ASP A 38 12.45 -3.03 -8.86
N LEU A 39 11.94 -4.20 -9.24
CA LEU A 39 12.36 -5.49 -8.70
C LEU A 39 13.11 -6.31 -9.74
N GLY A 40 14.15 -7.07 -9.33
CA GLY A 40 14.94 -7.92 -10.19
C GLY A 40 14.11 -8.89 -11.02
N CYS A 41 13.16 -9.59 -10.40
CA CYS A 41 12.24 -10.51 -11.07
C CYS A 41 11.28 -9.83 -12.09
N TYR A 42 11.17 -8.51 -12.07
CA TYR A 42 10.42 -7.70 -13.05
C TYR A 42 11.32 -6.88 -13.99
N GLY A 43 12.64 -7.11 -13.95
CA GLY A 43 13.61 -6.54 -14.89
C GLY A 43 14.30 -5.26 -14.43
N ALA A 44 14.40 -5.04 -13.12
CA ALA A 44 15.17 -3.92 -12.56
C ALA A 44 16.62 -3.92 -13.06
N THR A 45 17.16 -2.73 -13.22
CA THR A 45 18.57 -2.51 -13.52
C THR A 45 19.14 -1.51 -12.53
N GLY A 46 20.35 -1.76 -12.03
CA GLY A 46 21.03 -0.84 -11.10
C GLY A 46 20.59 -0.95 -9.64
N VAL A 47 19.68 -1.86 -9.32
CA VAL A 47 19.24 -2.24 -7.97
C VAL A 47 19.00 -3.74 -7.93
N ASP A 48 19.45 -4.40 -6.86
CA ASP A 48 19.26 -5.84 -6.63
C ASP A 48 18.22 -6.07 -5.53
N THR A 49 17.30 -7.02 -5.76
CA THR A 49 16.25 -7.39 -4.82
C THR A 49 16.18 -8.91 -4.60
N PRO A 50 17.27 -9.53 -4.08
CA PRO A 50 17.40 -10.98 -4.04
C PRO A 50 16.34 -11.69 -3.19
N ASN A 51 15.83 -11.04 -2.13
CA ASN A 51 14.81 -11.62 -1.26
C ASN A 51 13.42 -11.64 -1.92
N LEU A 52 13.05 -10.56 -2.61
CA LEU A 52 11.83 -10.49 -3.42
C LEU A 52 11.91 -11.41 -4.64
N ASP A 53 13.08 -11.51 -5.26
CA ASP A 53 13.33 -12.45 -6.36
C ASP A 53 13.18 -13.91 -5.88
N MET A 54 13.66 -14.21 -4.68
CA MET A 54 13.47 -15.53 -4.05
C MET A 54 12.01 -15.78 -3.72
N LEU A 55 11.26 -14.78 -3.22
CA LEU A 55 9.82 -14.88 -2.97
C LEU A 55 9.06 -15.19 -4.27
N ALA A 56 9.40 -14.48 -5.36
CA ALA A 56 8.84 -14.71 -6.70
C ALA A 56 9.16 -16.11 -7.23
N ASN A 57 10.40 -16.60 -7.04
CA ASN A 57 10.83 -17.93 -7.47
C ASN A 57 10.16 -19.07 -6.70
N ARG A 58 9.61 -18.79 -5.51
CA ARG A 58 8.88 -19.74 -4.67
C ARG A 58 7.35 -19.59 -4.74
N GLY A 59 6.88 -18.64 -5.53
CA GLY A 59 5.46 -18.26 -5.64
C GLY A 59 5.03 -18.00 -7.07
N ILE A 60 3.90 -17.29 -7.21
CA ILE A 60 3.38 -16.83 -8.48
C ILE A 60 3.71 -15.34 -8.62
N ARG A 61 4.29 -14.99 -9.76
CA ARG A 61 4.51 -13.62 -10.19
C ARG A 61 3.43 -13.22 -11.19
N PHE A 62 2.64 -12.21 -10.86
CA PHE A 62 1.58 -11.71 -11.74
C PHE A 62 2.09 -10.59 -12.64
N THR A 63 1.74 -10.66 -13.92
CA THR A 63 2.12 -9.63 -14.89
C THR A 63 1.02 -8.62 -15.18
N SER A 64 -0.22 -8.90 -14.72
CA SER A 64 -1.40 -8.06 -14.92
C SER A 64 -2.14 -7.77 -13.61
N ALA A 65 -1.37 -7.37 -12.58
CA ALA A 65 -1.90 -6.96 -11.28
C ALA A 65 -1.94 -5.43 -11.15
N TYR A 66 -3.01 -4.92 -10.54
CA TYR A 66 -3.28 -3.49 -10.50
C TYR A 66 -3.70 -3.00 -9.12
N ALA A 67 -3.13 -1.87 -8.69
CA ALA A 67 -3.81 -1.01 -7.73
C ALA A 67 -5.03 -0.36 -8.40
N SER A 68 -6.05 -0.02 -7.63
CA SER A 68 -7.25 0.66 -8.14
C SER A 68 -6.99 2.13 -8.45
N SER A 69 -5.99 2.73 -7.81
CA SER A 69 -5.63 4.14 -7.97
C SER A 69 -4.11 4.30 -8.09
N SER A 70 -3.69 5.36 -8.77
CA SER A 70 -2.29 5.75 -8.92
C SER A 70 -1.76 6.63 -7.78
N THR A 71 -2.43 6.60 -6.60
CA THR A 71 -2.05 7.37 -5.41
C THR A 71 -2.36 6.61 -4.13
N CYS A 72 -1.57 6.85 -3.08
CA CYS A 72 -1.51 6.05 -1.86
C CYS A 72 -2.84 5.93 -1.10
N THR A 73 -3.43 7.01 -0.58
CA THR A 73 -4.68 6.94 0.21
C THR A 73 -5.82 6.25 -0.54
N PRO A 74 -6.14 6.63 -1.80
CA PRO A 74 -7.18 5.95 -2.57
C PRO A 74 -6.92 4.45 -2.78
N SER A 75 -5.68 4.08 -3.08
CA SER A 75 -5.31 2.69 -3.27
C SER A 75 -5.42 1.86 -1.98
N ARG A 76 -4.91 2.40 -0.86
CA ARG A 76 -4.99 1.77 0.47
C ARG A 76 -6.45 1.63 0.96
N TYR A 77 -7.29 2.64 0.69
CA TYR A 77 -8.73 2.56 0.92
C TYR A 77 -9.35 1.38 0.18
N SER A 78 -9.08 1.27 -1.13
CA SER A 78 -9.64 0.22 -1.97
C SER A 78 -9.15 -1.17 -1.60
N LEU A 79 -7.85 -1.31 -1.27
CA LEU A 79 -7.28 -2.57 -0.78
C LEU A 79 -8.06 -3.07 0.45
N LEU A 80 -8.21 -2.22 1.47
CA LEU A 80 -8.79 -2.64 2.74
C LEU A 80 -10.30 -2.86 2.66
N THR A 81 -11.03 -2.07 1.86
CA THR A 81 -12.50 -2.08 1.83
C THR A 81 -13.10 -2.91 0.70
N GLY A 82 -12.31 -3.29 -0.31
CA GLY A 82 -12.82 -3.93 -1.51
C GLY A 82 -13.72 -3.03 -2.36
N GLU A 83 -13.62 -1.70 -2.21
CA GLU A 83 -14.39 -0.73 -2.97
C GLU A 83 -13.46 0.26 -3.69
N TYR A 84 -13.82 0.69 -4.90
CA TYR A 84 -13.08 1.75 -5.57
C TYR A 84 -13.14 3.06 -4.80
N ALA A 85 -12.00 3.75 -4.72
CA ALA A 85 -11.87 4.97 -3.94
C ALA A 85 -12.74 6.13 -4.45
N PHE A 86 -13.07 6.17 -5.75
CA PHE A 86 -13.98 7.18 -6.29
C PHE A 86 -15.40 7.09 -5.74
N ARG A 87 -15.77 6.02 -5.04
CA ARG A 87 -17.06 5.88 -4.35
C ARG A 87 -17.10 6.59 -2.99
N ASN A 88 -15.94 7.03 -2.50
CA ASN A 88 -15.81 7.81 -1.27
C ASN A 88 -15.14 9.16 -1.58
N GLU A 89 -15.86 10.26 -1.43
CA GLU A 89 -15.34 11.60 -1.71
C GLU A 89 -14.16 12.03 -0.83
N ASP A 90 -13.98 11.42 0.33
CA ASP A 90 -12.86 11.69 1.23
C ASP A 90 -11.62 10.83 0.93
N ALA A 91 -11.73 9.82 0.05
CA ALA A 91 -10.59 8.98 -0.35
C ALA A 91 -9.68 9.69 -1.37
N ILE A 92 -9.09 10.82 -0.96
CA ILE A 92 -8.09 11.62 -1.65
C ILE A 92 -6.76 11.53 -0.91
N ILE A 93 -5.69 12.10 -1.44
CA ILE A 93 -4.40 12.19 -0.72
C ILE A 93 -4.58 13.05 0.53
N LEU A 94 -4.42 12.45 1.70
CA LEU A 94 -4.76 13.06 2.99
C LEU A 94 -3.57 13.80 3.63
N PRO A 95 -3.80 14.90 4.35
CA PRO A 95 -2.84 15.42 5.32
C PRO A 95 -2.75 14.50 6.55
N GLY A 96 -1.67 14.64 7.35
CA GLY A 96 -1.44 13.78 8.51
C GLY A 96 -2.47 13.93 9.64
N ASN A 97 -3.21 15.04 9.67
CA ASN A 97 -4.27 15.30 10.64
C ASN A 97 -5.69 15.14 10.07
N ALA A 98 -5.83 14.42 8.96
CA ALA A 98 -7.15 14.13 8.40
C ALA A 98 -7.96 13.22 9.32
N PRO A 99 -9.29 13.38 9.37
CA PRO A 99 -10.16 12.41 10.04
C PRO A 99 -10.14 11.07 9.32
N LEU A 100 -10.51 10.00 10.05
CA LEU A 100 -10.64 8.66 9.48
C LEU A 100 -11.69 8.64 8.36
N ILE A 101 -11.29 8.17 7.17
CA ILE A 101 -12.15 8.16 5.98
C ILE A 101 -12.91 6.84 5.77
N ILE A 102 -12.54 5.80 6.48
CA ILE A 102 -13.29 4.54 6.51
C ILE A 102 -14.20 4.58 7.74
N ASN A 103 -15.50 4.59 7.51
CA ASN A 103 -16.46 4.60 8.62
C ASN A 103 -16.31 3.34 9.47
N PRO A 104 -16.21 3.43 10.81
CA PRO A 104 -16.32 2.28 11.69
C PRO A 104 -17.57 1.45 11.37
N GLY A 105 -17.40 0.12 11.29
CA GLY A 105 -18.48 -0.79 10.86
C GLY A 105 -18.54 -1.06 9.34
N LYS A 106 -17.77 -0.33 8.50
CA LYS A 106 -17.52 -0.77 7.13
C LYS A 106 -16.59 -1.99 7.16
N PRO A 107 -16.92 -3.09 6.45
CA PRO A 107 -16.05 -4.25 6.39
C PRO A 107 -14.68 -3.88 5.80
N THR A 108 -13.64 -4.43 6.40
CA THR A 108 -12.26 -4.38 5.90
C THR A 108 -11.69 -5.78 5.86
N ILE A 109 -10.57 -5.98 5.17
CA ILE A 109 -9.86 -7.28 5.22
C ILE A 109 -9.61 -7.70 6.67
N ALA A 110 -9.15 -6.77 7.53
CA ALA A 110 -8.88 -7.08 8.93
C ALA A 110 -10.17 -7.50 9.67
N SER A 111 -11.25 -6.73 9.54
CA SER A 111 -12.49 -7.03 10.26
C SER A 111 -13.14 -8.34 9.84
N ILE A 112 -13.13 -8.71 8.54
CA ILE A 112 -13.67 -9.99 8.10
C ILE A 112 -12.83 -11.17 8.56
N LEU A 113 -11.49 -11.08 8.49
CA LEU A 113 -10.60 -12.13 8.95
C LEU A 113 -10.70 -12.34 10.48
N LYS A 114 -10.89 -11.25 11.22
CA LYS A 114 -11.13 -11.32 12.67
C LYS A 114 -12.37 -12.15 13.02
N THR A 115 -13.44 -12.12 12.20
CA THR A 115 -14.61 -12.97 12.42
C THR A 115 -14.33 -14.48 12.26
N CYS A 116 -13.23 -14.81 11.59
CA CYS A 116 -12.74 -16.18 11.41
C CYS A 116 -11.63 -16.56 12.40
N GLY A 117 -11.43 -15.78 13.45
CA GLY A 117 -10.47 -16.10 14.52
C GLY A 117 -9.03 -15.65 14.27
N TYR A 118 -8.78 -14.84 13.23
CA TYR A 118 -7.46 -14.26 13.01
C TYR A 118 -7.13 -13.18 14.04
N THR A 119 -5.92 -13.20 14.56
CA THR A 119 -5.33 -12.02 15.21
C THR A 119 -4.80 -11.08 14.13
N THR A 120 -5.20 -9.82 14.16
CA THR A 120 -4.98 -8.90 13.06
C THR A 120 -4.06 -7.74 13.43
N ALA A 121 -3.09 -7.41 12.57
CA ALA A 121 -2.15 -6.31 12.81
C ALA A 121 -1.94 -5.40 11.60
N LEU A 122 -1.74 -4.11 11.91
CA LEU A 122 -1.19 -3.11 11.01
C LEU A 122 0.18 -2.68 11.54
N VAL A 123 1.21 -2.77 10.69
CA VAL A 123 2.53 -2.20 11.00
C VAL A 123 2.99 -1.35 9.81
N GLY A 124 3.36 -0.07 10.06
CA GLY A 124 3.92 0.83 9.06
C GLY A 124 3.03 2.00 8.65
N LYS A 125 2.92 2.28 7.38
CA LYS A 125 2.16 3.43 6.84
C LYS A 125 0.66 3.20 6.92
N TRP A 126 -0.06 4.14 7.57
CA TRP A 126 -1.51 4.13 7.62
C TRP A 126 -2.17 4.95 6.50
N HIS A 127 -2.06 6.25 6.54
CA HIS A 127 -2.51 7.23 5.53
C HIS A 127 -4.01 7.15 5.16
N LEU A 128 -4.86 6.77 6.11
CA LEU A 128 -6.33 6.71 5.94
C LEU A 128 -7.09 7.60 6.94
N GLY A 129 -6.36 8.52 7.59
CA GLY A 129 -6.89 9.43 8.57
C GLY A 129 -7.08 8.81 9.94
N LEU A 130 -7.26 9.65 10.95
CA LEU A 130 -7.39 9.30 12.37
C LEU A 130 -8.37 10.25 13.04
N GLY A 131 -9.11 9.75 14.01
CA GLY A 131 -10.07 10.55 14.74
C GLY A 131 -11.36 10.83 13.98
N SER A 132 -12.24 11.60 14.63
CA SER A 132 -13.55 11.98 14.10
C SER A 132 -13.46 13.18 13.15
N ALA A 133 -14.40 13.27 12.22
CA ALA A 133 -14.55 14.46 11.36
C ALA A 133 -15.23 15.63 12.11
N THR A 134 -15.87 15.37 13.26
CA THR A 134 -16.65 16.36 14.01
C THR A 134 -15.90 16.97 15.19
N GLU A 135 -14.89 16.28 15.70
CA GLU A 135 -14.09 16.73 16.84
C GLU A 135 -12.61 16.89 16.44
N PRO A 136 -11.90 17.88 16.99
CA PRO A 136 -10.45 17.98 16.83
C PRO A 136 -9.75 16.74 17.36
N LEU A 137 -8.75 16.26 16.62
CA LEU A 137 -7.95 15.11 17.05
C LEU A 137 -7.05 15.51 18.23
N ASP A 138 -7.19 14.81 19.35
CA ASP A 138 -6.28 14.92 20.49
C ASP A 138 -5.08 13.98 20.31
N TRP A 139 -3.95 14.53 19.90
CA TRP A 139 -2.71 13.79 19.74
C TRP A 139 -2.12 13.27 21.05
N ASN A 140 -2.52 13.84 22.19
CA ASN A 140 -1.94 13.55 23.50
C ASN A 140 -2.79 12.59 24.33
N GLY A 141 -3.92 12.16 23.79
CA GLY A 141 -4.85 11.22 24.40
C GLY A 141 -4.94 9.88 23.69
N ASP A 142 -6.16 9.31 23.69
CA ASP A 142 -6.50 8.11 22.91
C ASP A 142 -6.94 8.53 21.49
N ILE A 143 -6.13 8.19 20.51
CA ILE A 143 -6.34 8.52 19.10
C ILE A 143 -7.35 7.54 18.51
N ALA A 144 -8.62 7.93 18.52
CA ALA A 144 -9.75 7.14 18.04
C ALA A 144 -10.82 8.02 17.34
N PRO A 145 -11.57 7.48 16.34
CA PRO A 145 -11.39 6.17 15.73
C PRO A 145 -10.12 6.05 14.86
N GLY A 146 -9.64 4.83 14.68
CA GLY A 146 -8.43 4.53 13.93
C GLY A 146 -8.40 3.07 13.46
N PRO A 147 -7.22 2.44 13.31
CA PRO A 147 -7.09 1.05 12.89
C PRO A 147 -7.87 0.05 13.74
N ARG A 148 -7.96 0.27 15.06
CA ARG A 148 -8.68 -0.58 16.01
C ARG A 148 -10.16 -0.73 15.65
N GLU A 149 -10.82 0.36 15.30
CA GLU A 149 -12.24 0.40 14.92
C GLU A 149 -12.50 -0.22 13.54
N LEU A 150 -11.44 -0.47 12.78
CA LEU A 150 -11.48 -1.13 11.48
C LEU A 150 -11.08 -2.62 11.53
N GLY A 151 -10.91 -3.16 12.73
CA GLY A 151 -10.71 -4.59 12.96
C GLY A 151 -9.27 -5.00 13.22
N PHE A 152 -8.31 -4.09 13.37
CA PHE A 152 -6.95 -4.44 13.77
C PHE A 152 -6.85 -4.58 15.30
N ASP A 153 -6.38 -5.74 15.77
CA ASP A 153 -6.13 -6.00 17.19
C ASP A 153 -4.88 -5.29 17.69
N TYR A 154 -3.88 -5.18 16.82
CA TYR A 154 -2.63 -4.48 17.06
C TYR A 154 -2.35 -3.49 15.94
N SER A 155 -1.83 -2.32 16.30
CA SER A 155 -1.35 -1.35 15.32
C SER A 155 -0.12 -0.62 15.82
N PHE A 156 0.90 -0.51 14.95
CA PHE A 156 2.06 0.35 15.15
C PHE A 156 2.36 1.07 13.83
N HIS A 157 2.09 2.38 13.79
CA HIS A 157 2.06 3.06 12.50
C HIS A 157 2.44 4.53 12.56
N MET A 158 2.75 5.12 11.40
CA MET A 158 2.72 6.55 11.18
C MET A 158 1.33 7.01 10.75
N ALA A 159 0.96 8.26 11.07
CA ALA A 159 -0.37 8.79 10.76
C ALA A 159 -0.65 8.88 9.25
N ALA A 160 0.35 9.32 8.46
CA ALA A 160 0.24 9.48 7.01
C ALA A 160 1.49 8.92 6.30
N THR A 161 2.41 9.78 5.91
CA THR A 161 3.64 9.46 5.17
C THR A 161 4.83 10.16 5.83
N GLY A 162 6.06 9.72 5.53
CA GLY A 162 7.26 10.29 6.10
C GLY A 162 7.47 11.78 5.79
N ASP A 163 6.92 12.28 4.70
CA ASP A 163 6.98 13.69 4.30
C ASP A 163 5.99 14.59 5.05
N ARG A 164 5.17 14.06 5.97
CA ARG A 164 4.09 14.78 6.68
C ARG A 164 4.24 14.75 8.19
N VAL A 165 3.78 15.82 8.83
CA VAL A 165 3.60 15.82 10.29
C VAL A 165 2.26 15.17 10.68
N PRO A 166 2.13 14.57 11.90
CA PRO A 166 3.16 14.45 12.93
C PRO A 166 4.19 13.36 12.60
N THR A 167 5.43 13.61 12.97
CA THR A 167 6.55 12.68 12.79
C THR A 167 6.75 11.82 14.05
N VAL A 168 5.74 11.06 14.40
CA VAL A 168 5.70 10.21 15.58
C VAL A 168 5.11 8.83 15.25
N TYR A 169 5.53 7.80 15.98
CA TYR A 169 4.86 6.50 15.93
C TYR A 169 3.63 6.49 16.83
N ILE A 170 2.60 5.81 16.38
CA ILE A 170 1.35 5.58 17.11
C ILE A 170 1.22 4.07 17.33
N GLU A 171 1.16 3.64 18.57
CA GLU A 171 0.93 2.23 18.94
C GLU A 171 -0.42 2.11 19.65
N ASN A 172 -1.32 1.31 19.09
CA ASN A 172 -2.65 1.05 19.65
C ASN A 172 -3.41 2.33 20.06
N GLY A 173 -3.33 3.37 19.23
CA GLY A 173 -4.02 4.64 19.44
C GLY A 173 -3.32 5.62 20.38
N ARG A 174 -2.03 5.42 20.71
CA ARG A 174 -1.25 6.35 21.52
C ARG A 174 0.11 6.66 20.91
N ILE A 175 0.55 7.89 21.01
CA ILE A 175 1.91 8.28 20.61
C ILE A 175 2.93 7.57 21.52
N VAL A 176 3.88 6.91 20.88
CA VAL A 176 4.98 6.22 21.55
C VAL A 176 5.97 7.23 22.13
N ASN A 177 6.43 7.00 23.37
CA ASN A 177 7.39 7.87 24.07
C ASN A 177 6.94 9.33 24.24
N LEU A 178 5.64 9.59 24.26
CA LEU A 178 5.12 10.94 24.50
C LEU A 178 5.46 11.39 25.93
N ASP A 179 6.13 12.54 26.03
CA ASP A 179 6.29 13.25 27.29
C ASP A 179 5.06 14.16 27.54
N PRO A 180 4.26 13.93 28.59
CA PRO A 180 3.10 14.77 28.88
C PRO A 180 3.44 16.24 29.15
N SER A 181 4.69 16.56 29.49
CA SER A 181 5.15 17.95 29.68
C SER A 181 5.53 18.65 28.37
N ASP A 182 5.63 17.90 27.27
CA ASP A 182 5.96 18.40 25.92
C ASP A 182 4.90 17.88 24.89
N PRO A 183 3.65 18.39 24.98
CA PRO A 183 2.55 17.87 24.18
C PRO A 183 2.71 18.17 22.68
N VAL A 184 2.28 17.21 21.86
CA VAL A 184 2.28 17.32 20.39
C VAL A 184 1.13 18.22 19.95
N ALA A 185 1.44 19.21 19.10
CA ALA A 185 0.46 19.95 18.34
C ALA A 185 0.82 19.96 16.84
N VAL A 186 -0.22 19.91 15.99
CA VAL A 186 -0.09 19.79 14.52
C VAL A 186 -1.00 20.80 13.82
N SER A 187 -0.51 21.47 12.79
CA SER A 187 -1.28 22.38 11.94
C SER A 187 -0.90 22.19 10.47
N TYR A 188 -1.91 22.17 9.60
CA TYR A 188 -1.74 22.18 8.14
C TYR A 188 -2.17 23.53 7.52
N LYS A 189 -2.60 24.48 8.35
CA LYS A 189 -3.07 25.79 7.91
C LYS A 189 -2.02 26.88 8.10
N GLU A 190 -1.51 26.99 9.30
CA GLU A 190 -0.61 28.08 9.71
C GLU A 190 0.53 27.56 10.59
N PRO A 191 1.65 28.28 10.64
CA PRO A 191 2.75 27.95 11.55
C PRO A 191 2.28 27.92 13.01
N ILE A 192 2.80 26.95 13.77
CA ILE A 192 2.60 26.83 15.22
C ILE A 192 3.94 26.62 15.91
N GLY A 193 4.05 27.09 17.15
CA GLY A 193 5.30 26.97 17.93
C GLY A 193 6.46 27.75 17.31
N ASN A 194 7.67 27.33 17.68
CA ASN A 194 8.92 27.95 17.25
C ASN A 194 9.89 26.96 16.57
N ASP A 195 9.40 25.78 16.18
CA ASP A 195 10.23 24.80 15.50
C ASP A 195 10.77 25.35 14.17
N PRO A 196 12.02 25.04 13.80
CA PRO A 196 12.61 25.50 12.55
C PRO A 196 11.85 24.92 11.36
N THR A 197 11.78 25.73 10.27
CA THR A 197 11.19 25.29 9.00
C THR A 197 12.24 25.28 7.91
N GLY A 198 12.02 24.51 6.84
CA GLY A 198 12.89 24.52 5.66
C GLY A 198 13.02 25.89 5.01
N ILE A 199 11.99 26.75 5.18
CA ILE A 199 12.00 28.15 4.69
C ILE A 199 12.89 29.02 5.58
N SER A 200 12.72 28.93 6.91
CA SER A 200 13.43 29.82 7.85
C SER A 200 14.86 29.37 8.15
N HIS A 201 15.13 28.05 8.07
CA HIS A 201 16.41 27.45 8.42
C HIS A 201 16.91 26.44 7.36
N PRO A 202 17.07 26.83 6.09
CA PRO A 202 17.45 25.90 5.02
C PRO A 202 18.82 25.24 5.24
N HIS A 203 19.68 25.83 6.08
CA HIS A 203 21.00 25.29 6.41
C HIS A 203 20.95 24.06 7.35
N LEU A 204 19.78 23.75 7.93
CA LEU A 204 19.57 22.55 8.76
C LEU A 204 19.13 21.34 7.94
N LEU A 205 18.87 21.49 6.64
CA LEU A 205 18.31 20.42 5.80
C LEU A 205 19.39 19.45 5.31
N LYS A 206 19.14 18.16 5.47
CA LYS A 206 19.89 17.05 4.82
C LYS A 206 19.67 17.11 3.30
N ASN A 207 18.43 17.36 2.85
CA ASN A 207 18.05 17.52 1.44
C ASN A 207 17.16 18.75 1.27
N GLN A 208 17.36 19.51 0.20
CA GLN A 208 16.47 20.62 -0.15
C GLN A 208 15.09 20.08 -0.57
N ALA A 209 14.05 20.85 -0.30
CA ALA A 209 12.67 20.52 -0.64
C ALA A 209 11.98 21.68 -1.36
N ASP A 210 10.88 21.37 -2.06
CA ASP A 210 10.02 22.41 -2.63
C ASP A 210 9.22 23.13 -1.52
N GLU A 211 8.53 24.21 -1.88
CA GLU A 211 7.80 25.05 -0.93
C GLU A 211 6.74 24.27 -0.13
N GLN A 212 6.10 23.27 -0.74
CA GLN A 212 5.09 22.44 -0.07
C GLN A 212 5.71 21.63 1.06
N HIS A 213 6.90 21.09 0.85
CA HIS A 213 7.63 20.22 1.78
C HIS A 213 8.59 20.98 2.69
N ALA A 214 8.61 22.33 2.65
CA ALA A 214 9.56 23.17 3.37
C ALA A 214 9.01 23.71 4.71
N LYS A 215 8.12 22.95 5.40
CA LYS A 215 7.56 23.37 6.71
C LYS A 215 8.41 22.83 7.86
N THR A 216 7.85 22.36 8.97
CA THR A 216 8.64 21.95 10.15
C THR A 216 9.75 20.96 9.82
N ILE A 217 10.96 21.23 10.33
CA ILE A 217 12.12 20.34 10.22
C ILE A 217 12.11 19.37 11.40
N VAL A 218 12.17 18.07 11.09
CA VAL A 218 12.42 17.02 12.07
C VAL A 218 13.53 16.14 11.52
N ASP A 219 14.55 15.85 12.33
CA ASP A 219 15.71 15.05 11.96
C ASP A 219 16.40 15.52 10.66
N GLY A 220 16.56 16.86 10.51
CA GLY A 220 17.19 17.46 9.34
C GLY A 220 16.38 17.38 8.04
N THR A 221 15.13 16.94 8.09
CA THR A 221 14.21 16.84 6.96
C THR A 221 12.99 17.73 7.21
N SER A 222 12.70 18.64 6.28
CA SER A 222 11.47 19.46 6.34
C SER A 222 10.26 18.65 5.85
N ARG A 223 9.07 19.00 6.34
CA ARG A 223 7.83 18.24 6.12
C ARG A 223 6.73 19.12 5.51
N ILE A 224 5.66 18.47 5.08
CA ILE A 224 4.37 19.14 4.82
C ILE A 224 3.64 19.29 6.15
N GLY A 225 3.23 20.54 6.46
CA GLY A 225 2.56 20.88 7.71
C GLY A 225 3.54 21.33 8.82
N TYR A 226 2.95 21.80 9.91
CA TYR A 226 3.66 22.35 11.06
C TYR A 226 3.40 21.48 12.29
N MET A 227 4.44 21.24 13.07
CA MET A 227 4.41 20.47 14.30
C MET A 227 5.23 21.16 15.37
N THR A 228 4.77 21.12 16.62
CA THR A 228 5.57 21.51 17.78
C THR A 228 5.35 20.55 18.93
N GLY A 229 6.30 20.50 19.86
CA GLY A 229 6.30 19.55 20.97
C GLY A 229 6.61 18.10 20.55
N GLY A 230 6.43 17.18 21.48
CA GLY A 230 6.68 15.74 21.30
C GLY A 230 8.12 15.39 20.97
N ASN A 231 9.11 16.17 21.42
CA ASN A 231 10.51 15.99 21.04
C ASN A 231 11.06 14.59 21.35
N ALA A 232 10.63 13.98 22.45
CA ALA A 232 11.02 12.61 22.82
C ALA A 232 10.35 11.52 21.97
N ALA A 233 9.23 11.85 21.32
CA ALA A 233 8.45 10.93 20.51
C ALA A 233 8.77 11.00 19.01
N ARG A 234 9.49 12.03 18.56
CA ARG A 234 9.84 12.23 17.15
C ARG A 234 10.76 11.11 16.67
N TRP A 235 10.44 10.53 15.50
CA TRP A 235 11.27 9.48 14.93
C TRP A 235 12.56 10.02 14.30
N THR A 236 13.54 9.13 14.13
CA THR A 236 14.70 9.29 13.27
C THR A 236 14.41 8.62 11.92
N ASP A 237 14.59 9.34 10.82
CA ASP A 237 14.19 8.84 9.49
C ASP A 237 14.95 7.58 9.10
N GLU A 238 16.27 7.53 9.35
CA GLU A 238 17.11 6.37 9.03
C GLU A 238 16.72 5.10 9.77
N GLU A 239 16.14 5.22 10.98
CA GLU A 239 15.76 4.09 11.84
C GLU A 239 14.33 3.59 11.59
N MET A 240 13.52 4.34 10.82
CA MET A 240 12.11 4.06 10.64
C MET A 240 11.84 2.67 10.03
N PRO A 241 12.54 2.24 8.96
CA PRO A 241 12.31 0.92 8.37
C PRO A 241 12.62 -0.21 9.35
N ASP A 242 13.71 -0.10 10.12
CA ASP A 242 14.10 -1.09 11.12
C ASP A 242 13.11 -1.14 12.27
N THR A 243 12.57 0.01 12.68
CA THR A 243 11.54 0.09 13.73
C THR A 243 10.27 -0.65 13.31
N PHE A 244 9.77 -0.41 12.09
CA PHE A 244 8.61 -1.13 11.57
C PHE A 244 8.88 -2.62 11.39
N LEU A 245 10.04 -2.98 10.86
CA LEU A 245 10.45 -4.38 10.72
C LEU A 245 10.48 -5.09 12.07
N GLY A 246 11.09 -4.48 13.11
CA GLY A 246 11.13 -5.03 14.46
C GLY A 246 9.73 -5.33 14.99
N LYS A 247 8.79 -4.38 14.84
CA LYS A 247 7.39 -4.54 15.26
C LYS A 247 6.64 -5.62 14.48
N ALA A 248 6.91 -5.75 13.18
CA ALA A 248 6.33 -6.83 12.37
C ALA A 248 6.83 -8.21 12.80
N VAL A 249 8.13 -8.34 13.08
CA VAL A 249 8.72 -9.59 13.57
C VAL A 249 8.22 -9.92 14.97
N GLU A 250 8.17 -8.96 15.89
CA GLU A 250 7.59 -9.14 17.25
C GLU A 250 6.14 -9.65 17.19
N PHE A 251 5.33 -9.10 16.26
CA PHE A 251 3.96 -9.56 16.07
C PHE A 251 3.90 -11.01 15.59
N ILE A 252 4.71 -11.38 14.60
CA ILE A 252 4.79 -12.76 14.09
C ILE A 252 5.21 -13.72 15.20
N GLU A 253 6.25 -13.40 15.97
CA GLU A 253 6.75 -14.23 17.07
C GLU A 253 5.69 -14.44 18.16
N SER A 254 4.92 -13.41 18.47
CA SER A 254 3.87 -13.44 19.50
C SER A 254 2.61 -14.19 19.07
N ASN A 255 2.36 -14.34 17.77
CA ASN A 255 1.12 -14.91 17.24
C ASN A 255 1.32 -16.19 16.40
N LYS A 256 2.50 -16.81 16.46
CA LYS A 256 2.87 -17.98 15.64
C LYS A 256 2.03 -19.25 15.88
N GLU A 257 1.29 -19.33 16.97
CA GLU A 257 0.50 -20.51 17.36
C GLU A 257 -0.95 -20.48 16.82
N GLY A 258 -1.39 -19.37 16.25
CA GLY A 258 -2.74 -19.20 15.74
C GLY A 258 -2.74 -18.48 14.38
N PRO A 259 -3.87 -18.46 13.65
CA PRO A 259 -3.91 -17.73 12.41
C PRO A 259 -3.81 -16.23 12.66
N PHE A 260 -2.94 -15.57 11.92
CA PHE A 260 -2.81 -14.14 11.97
C PHE A 260 -2.88 -13.49 10.58
N PHE A 261 -3.31 -12.24 10.56
CA PHE A 261 -3.25 -11.35 9.42
C PHE A 261 -2.34 -10.17 9.76
N LEU A 262 -1.27 -9.99 9.00
CA LEU A 262 -0.37 -8.85 9.11
C LEU A 262 -0.45 -7.99 7.84
N TYR A 263 -0.95 -6.76 7.96
CA TYR A 263 -0.80 -5.72 6.95
C TYR A 263 0.50 -4.95 7.25
N TYR A 264 1.59 -5.36 6.59
CA TYR A 264 2.91 -4.74 6.70
C TYR A 264 3.06 -3.70 5.59
N ALA A 265 2.73 -2.46 5.92
CA ALA A 265 2.74 -1.33 4.99
C ALA A 265 4.07 -0.59 5.10
N THR A 266 5.06 -0.95 4.27
CA THR A 266 6.37 -0.32 4.32
C THR A 266 6.30 1.14 3.88
N HIS A 267 7.27 1.96 4.33
CA HIS A 267 7.38 3.36 3.91
C HIS A 267 8.25 3.52 2.66
N GLU A 268 9.18 2.60 2.46
CA GLU A 268 10.07 2.63 1.32
C GLU A 268 9.27 2.32 0.04
N ASN A 269 9.41 3.04 -0.95
CA ASN A 269 10.39 3.98 -1.49
C ASN A 269 9.87 5.44 -1.54
N HIS A 270 8.88 5.78 -0.70
CA HIS A 270 8.31 7.13 -0.64
C HIS A 270 9.32 8.16 -0.11
N VAL A 271 9.18 9.40 -0.53
CA VAL A 271 9.96 10.52 0.00
C VAL A 271 9.55 10.89 1.45
N PRO A 272 10.45 11.44 2.25
CA PRO A 272 11.88 11.60 2.02
C PRO A 272 12.60 10.26 2.04
N ARG A 273 13.49 10.05 1.08
CA ARG A 273 14.29 8.81 1.01
C ARG A 273 15.54 8.98 1.84
N VAL A 274 15.53 8.38 3.02
CA VAL A 274 16.64 8.47 3.99
C VAL A 274 17.03 7.05 4.42
N PRO A 275 17.64 6.26 3.51
CA PRO A 275 18.05 4.91 3.85
C PRO A 275 19.09 4.92 4.96
N HIS A 276 19.02 3.91 5.86
CA HIS A 276 19.99 3.75 6.94
C HIS A 276 21.42 3.73 6.38
N PRO A 277 22.40 4.34 7.05
CA PRO A 277 23.78 4.48 6.54
C PRO A 277 24.43 3.18 6.03
N ARG A 278 24.05 2.02 6.58
CA ARG A 278 24.56 0.71 6.13
C ARG A 278 24.14 0.33 4.69
N PHE A 279 23.11 0.98 4.14
CA PHE A 279 22.64 0.74 2.77
C PHE A 279 23.08 1.82 1.78
N ARG A 280 23.74 2.89 2.22
CA ARG A 280 24.18 3.97 1.34
C ARG A 280 25.20 3.45 0.32
N GLY A 281 24.92 3.68 -0.97
CA GLY A 281 25.75 3.20 -2.07
C GLY A 281 25.56 1.72 -2.40
N SER A 282 24.51 1.07 -1.91
CA SER A 282 24.18 -0.33 -2.25
C SER A 282 23.58 -0.49 -3.65
N SER A 283 23.22 0.60 -4.30
CA SER A 283 22.69 0.63 -5.67
C SER A 283 23.37 1.70 -6.51
N SER A 284 23.21 1.61 -7.82
CA SER A 284 23.64 2.68 -8.74
C SER A 284 22.57 3.78 -8.92
N LEU A 285 21.39 3.63 -8.29
CA LEU A 285 20.25 4.53 -8.42
C LEU A 285 20.18 5.59 -7.30
N GLY A 286 21.28 5.77 -6.55
CA GLY A 286 21.34 6.68 -5.41
C GLY A 286 20.40 6.29 -4.29
N VAL A 287 20.00 7.26 -3.46
CA VAL A 287 19.19 7.00 -2.26
C VAL A 287 17.87 6.30 -2.55
N ARG A 288 17.30 6.49 -3.76
CA ARG A 288 16.08 5.79 -4.17
C ARG A 288 16.30 4.27 -4.28
N GLY A 289 17.37 3.86 -4.95
CA GLY A 289 17.71 2.45 -5.07
C GLY A 289 18.21 1.86 -3.75
N ASP A 290 18.95 2.62 -2.96
CA ASP A 290 19.40 2.21 -1.63
C ASP A 290 18.22 1.92 -0.69
N ALA A 291 17.14 2.72 -0.77
CA ALA A 291 15.91 2.47 -0.02
C ALA A 291 15.19 1.18 -0.48
N ILE A 292 15.22 0.87 -1.78
CA ILE A 292 14.68 -0.41 -2.30
C ILE A 292 15.51 -1.60 -1.79
N VAL A 293 16.85 -1.48 -1.77
CA VAL A 293 17.73 -2.53 -1.20
C VAL A 293 17.44 -2.74 0.28
N GLN A 294 17.23 -1.66 1.05
CA GLN A 294 16.85 -1.74 2.47
C GLN A 294 15.50 -2.43 2.66
N MET A 295 14.50 -2.09 1.85
CA MET A 295 13.19 -2.75 1.86
C MET A 295 13.32 -4.26 1.57
N ASP A 296 14.06 -4.63 0.52
CA ASP A 296 14.29 -6.04 0.16
C ASP A 296 14.98 -6.80 1.28
N TRP A 297 16.00 -6.20 1.91
CA TRP A 297 16.66 -6.77 3.08
C TRP A 297 15.68 -7.01 4.24
N GLY A 298 14.83 -6.02 4.55
CA GLY A 298 13.82 -6.16 5.61
C GLY A 298 12.82 -7.28 5.33
N ILE A 299 12.41 -7.46 4.08
CA ILE A 299 11.56 -8.57 3.66
C ILE A 299 12.29 -9.91 3.86
N GLY A 300 13.59 -9.97 3.59
CA GLY A 300 14.42 -11.14 3.88
C GLY A 300 14.35 -11.54 5.36
N ILE A 301 14.52 -10.59 6.28
CA ILE A 301 14.43 -10.81 7.74
C ILE A 301 13.04 -11.30 8.15
N LEU A 302 11.98 -10.73 7.56
CA LEU A 302 10.61 -11.18 7.83
C LEU A 302 10.40 -12.64 7.38
N MET A 303 10.92 -13.02 6.20
CA MET A 303 10.87 -14.40 5.71
C MET A 303 11.71 -15.35 6.57
N GLU A 304 12.86 -14.91 7.08
CA GLU A 304 13.68 -15.67 8.03
C GLU A 304 12.94 -15.90 9.35
N ALA A 305 12.19 -14.92 9.85
CA ALA A 305 11.36 -15.09 11.05
C ALA A 305 10.32 -16.21 10.87
N LEU A 306 9.63 -16.27 9.72
CA LEU A 306 8.70 -17.35 9.41
C LEU A 306 9.37 -18.73 9.37
N GLN A 307 10.59 -18.81 8.81
CA GLN A 307 11.37 -20.05 8.76
C GLN A 307 11.82 -20.48 10.16
N LYS A 308 12.37 -19.55 10.95
CA LYS A 308 12.84 -19.76 12.33
C LYS A 308 11.73 -20.34 13.22
N HIS A 309 10.50 -19.88 13.03
CA HIS A 309 9.35 -20.36 13.82
C HIS A 309 8.63 -21.57 13.20
N GLY A 310 9.08 -22.07 12.04
CA GLY A 310 8.54 -23.26 11.39
C GLY A 310 7.18 -23.05 10.72
N ILE A 311 6.72 -21.79 10.58
CA ILE A 311 5.37 -21.44 10.04
C ILE A 311 5.40 -20.98 8.58
N ALA A 312 6.54 -21.02 7.91
CA ALA A 312 6.66 -20.55 6.52
C ALA A 312 5.74 -21.28 5.55
N ARG A 313 5.44 -22.58 5.79
CA ARG A 313 4.54 -23.39 4.96
C ARG A 313 3.06 -23.10 5.22
N ASP A 314 2.77 -22.57 6.38
CA ASP A 314 1.42 -22.23 6.84
C ASP A 314 1.13 -20.74 6.68
N THR A 315 1.95 -20.04 5.90
CA THR A 315 1.84 -18.58 5.69
C THR A 315 1.77 -18.22 4.22
N ILE A 316 0.72 -17.50 3.85
CA ILE A 316 0.60 -16.80 2.57
C ILE A 316 1.33 -15.46 2.72
N VAL A 317 2.30 -15.20 1.84
CA VAL A 317 2.98 -13.91 1.75
C VAL A 317 2.66 -13.28 0.40
N ILE A 318 2.07 -12.08 0.43
CA ILE A 318 1.80 -11.26 -0.75
C ILE A 318 2.69 -10.02 -0.67
N PHE A 319 3.38 -9.71 -1.76
CA PHE A 319 4.07 -8.43 -1.96
C PHE A 319 3.43 -7.66 -3.09
N SER A 320 3.16 -6.38 -2.87
CA SER A 320 2.80 -5.42 -3.92
C SER A 320 3.11 -3.99 -3.47
N SER A 321 2.72 -3.00 -4.28
CA SER A 321 2.87 -1.56 -3.99
C SER A 321 1.53 -0.84 -4.11
N ASP A 322 1.41 0.33 -3.50
CA ASP A 322 0.15 1.07 -3.49
C ASP A 322 -0.12 1.86 -4.77
N ASN A 323 0.91 2.31 -5.45
CA ASN A 323 0.84 2.98 -6.75
C ASN A 323 2.17 2.87 -7.50
N GLY A 324 2.16 3.31 -8.75
CA GLY A 324 3.35 3.33 -9.58
C GLY A 324 4.43 4.29 -9.09
N PRO A 325 5.64 4.22 -9.68
CA PRO A 325 6.81 4.91 -9.18
C PRO A 325 6.76 6.41 -9.44
N VAL A 326 7.55 7.14 -8.65
CA VAL A 326 7.86 8.54 -8.87
C VAL A 326 9.34 8.80 -8.57
N LEU A 327 10.01 9.60 -9.40
CA LEU A 327 11.41 9.97 -9.17
C LEU A 327 11.51 11.23 -8.33
N TYR A 328 10.75 12.27 -8.68
CA TYR A 328 10.68 13.51 -7.93
C TYR A 328 9.31 13.69 -7.28
N ASP A 329 9.27 13.87 -5.99
CA ASP A 329 8.04 14.12 -5.22
C ASP A 329 8.26 15.12 -4.09
N GLY A 330 8.87 16.26 -4.45
CA GLY A 330 9.04 17.41 -3.56
C GLY A 330 10.41 17.53 -2.90
N TYR A 331 11.29 16.52 -2.96
CA TYR A 331 12.66 16.60 -2.44
C TYR A 331 13.69 16.43 -3.55
N TYR A 332 14.79 17.19 -3.44
CA TYR A 332 15.92 17.12 -4.37
C TYR A 332 16.96 16.12 -3.84
N ASP A 333 16.66 14.84 -3.98
CA ASP A 333 17.42 13.72 -3.43
C ASP A 333 18.30 12.99 -4.47
N GLY A 334 18.39 13.55 -5.69
CA GLY A 334 19.19 12.99 -6.78
C GLY A 334 18.56 11.81 -7.52
N ALA A 335 17.32 11.40 -7.17
CA ALA A 335 16.68 10.24 -7.79
C ALA A 335 16.46 10.40 -9.30
N VAL A 336 16.22 11.62 -9.78
CA VAL A 336 16.05 11.91 -11.21
C VAL A 336 17.38 11.74 -11.95
N GLU A 337 18.44 12.33 -11.40
CA GLU A 337 19.79 12.35 -11.99
C GLU A 337 20.44 10.95 -11.98
N MET A 338 20.24 10.20 -10.89
CA MET A 338 20.82 8.87 -10.69
C MET A 338 20.03 7.74 -11.36
N ASN A 339 18.82 8.02 -11.86
CA ASN A 339 17.97 6.97 -12.46
C ASN A 339 18.62 6.29 -13.67
N GLY A 340 19.43 7.02 -14.45
CA GLY A 340 20.12 6.48 -15.62
C GLY A 340 19.18 5.85 -16.65
N ALA A 341 19.48 4.62 -17.05
CA ALA A 341 18.65 3.84 -17.98
C ALA A 341 17.58 2.97 -17.29
N HIS A 342 17.53 2.96 -15.97
CA HIS A 342 16.52 2.23 -15.22
C HIS A 342 15.11 2.69 -15.57
N LYS A 343 14.18 1.74 -15.62
CA LYS A 343 12.77 1.98 -15.94
C LYS A 343 11.89 1.58 -14.75
N PRO A 344 11.66 2.46 -13.79
CA PRO A 344 10.92 2.11 -12.58
C PRO A 344 9.52 1.55 -12.84
N ALA A 345 8.81 2.05 -13.87
CA ALA A 345 7.52 1.52 -14.30
C ALA A 345 7.64 0.31 -15.26
N GLY A 346 8.85 -0.20 -15.53
CA GLY A 346 9.10 -1.23 -16.52
C GLY A 346 8.81 -0.73 -17.95
N PRO A 347 8.10 -1.53 -18.78
CA PRO A 347 7.76 -1.12 -20.14
C PRO A 347 6.51 -0.20 -20.20
N TRP A 348 5.95 0.21 -19.08
CA TRP A 348 4.67 0.93 -19.02
C TRP A 348 4.88 2.45 -19.03
N ARG A 349 3.92 3.17 -19.62
CA ARG A 349 3.88 4.64 -19.61
C ARG A 349 3.42 5.17 -18.25
N GLY A 350 3.94 6.34 -17.87
CA GLY A 350 3.50 7.07 -16.68
C GLY A 350 4.08 6.52 -15.38
N GLY A 351 3.41 6.80 -14.29
CA GLY A 351 3.77 6.46 -12.91
C GLY A 351 2.73 7.04 -11.96
N LYS A 352 3.11 7.27 -10.69
CA LYS A 352 2.27 7.90 -9.66
C LYS A 352 1.48 9.08 -10.22
N TYR A 353 0.25 9.24 -9.80
CA TYR A 353 -0.72 10.27 -10.23
C TYR A 353 -1.40 10.03 -11.57
N SER A 354 -0.85 9.22 -12.47
CA SER A 354 -1.35 9.09 -13.83
C SER A 354 -2.32 7.91 -14.02
N ALA A 355 -3.24 8.05 -14.97
CA ALA A 355 -4.12 6.97 -15.42
C ALA A 355 -3.46 6.06 -16.48
N TRP A 356 -2.18 6.28 -16.82
CA TRP A 356 -1.41 5.38 -17.67
C TRP A 356 -1.08 4.07 -16.96
N GLU A 357 -0.73 3.03 -17.71
CA GLU A 357 -0.43 1.70 -17.15
C GLU A 357 0.56 1.75 -15.98
N GLY A 358 1.66 2.51 -16.12
CA GLY A 358 2.68 2.63 -15.09
C GLY A 358 2.21 3.29 -13.78
N GLY A 359 1.01 3.89 -13.76
CA GLY A 359 0.44 4.47 -12.53
C GLY A 359 -0.18 3.43 -11.59
N THR A 360 -0.71 2.34 -12.15
CA THR A 360 -1.48 1.35 -11.37
C THR A 360 -1.10 -0.11 -11.64
N ARG A 361 -0.39 -0.42 -12.72
CA ARG A 361 0.11 -1.77 -13.00
C ARG A 361 1.40 -2.00 -12.23
N LEU A 362 1.38 -2.94 -11.29
CA LEU A 362 2.36 -3.04 -10.21
C LEU A 362 2.95 -4.44 -10.11
N PRO A 363 4.11 -4.60 -9.46
CA PRO A 363 4.57 -5.93 -9.09
C PRO A 363 3.56 -6.55 -8.13
N PHE A 364 3.27 -7.83 -8.32
CA PHE A 364 2.44 -8.61 -7.41
C PHE A 364 3.00 -10.03 -7.36
N ILE A 365 3.43 -10.43 -6.18
CA ILE A 365 4.00 -11.75 -5.92
C ILE A 365 3.18 -12.40 -4.82
N LEU A 366 2.73 -13.64 -5.01
CA LEU A 366 2.08 -14.42 -3.98
C LEU A 366 2.86 -15.72 -3.78
N SER A 367 3.31 -15.96 -2.56
CA SER A 367 3.99 -17.20 -2.18
C SER A 367 3.25 -17.89 -1.04
N TRP A 368 2.99 -19.19 -1.23
CA TRP A 368 2.50 -20.09 -0.20
C TRP A 368 3.19 -21.44 -0.36
N PRO A 369 4.36 -21.62 0.30
CA PRO A 369 5.20 -22.78 0.06
C PRO A 369 4.50 -24.10 0.35
N GLY A 370 4.53 -25.04 -0.62
CA GLY A 370 3.87 -26.35 -0.51
C GLY A 370 2.42 -26.39 -0.95
N THR A 371 1.76 -25.23 -1.11
CA THR A 371 0.36 -25.12 -1.57
C THR A 371 0.29 -24.54 -2.98
N VAL A 372 0.98 -23.42 -3.22
CA VAL A 372 1.02 -22.74 -4.51
C VAL A 372 2.26 -23.19 -5.28
N LYS A 373 2.09 -23.55 -6.55
CA LYS A 373 3.22 -23.89 -7.44
C LYS A 373 3.84 -22.61 -7.98
N PRO A 374 5.18 -22.51 -7.96
CA PRO A 374 5.87 -21.38 -8.59
C PRO A 374 5.52 -21.24 -10.07
N GLY A 375 5.34 -20.00 -10.51
CA GLY A 375 4.98 -19.75 -11.90
C GLY A 375 4.79 -18.28 -12.24
N LEU A 376 4.33 -18.06 -13.46
CA LEU A 376 3.92 -16.77 -14.00
C LEU A 376 2.42 -16.83 -14.25
N SER A 377 1.68 -15.76 -13.90
CA SER A 377 0.27 -15.62 -14.23
C SER A 377 0.01 -14.29 -14.96
N GLU A 378 -0.78 -14.36 -16.02
CA GLU A 378 -1.28 -13.19 -16.77
C GLU A 378 -2.71 -12.81 -16.36
N ALA A 379 -3.29 -13.51 -15.39
CA ALA A 379 -4.63 -13.20 -14.89
C ALA A 379 -4.75 -11.73 -14.51
N LEU A 380 -5.80 -11.07 -14.99
CA LEU A 380 -6.10 -9.68 -14.68
C LEU A 380 -6.67 -9.61 -13.26
N ILE A 381 -5.91 -9.06 -12.31
CA ILE A 381 -6.31 -8.94 -10.91
C ILE A 381 -6.21 -7.49 -10.42
N SER A 382 -7.01 -7.15 -9.45
CA SER A 382 -6.93 -5.88 -8.72
C SER A 382 -6.69 -6.12 -7.24
N HIS A 383 -6.01 -5.19 -6.57
CA HIS A 383 -5.84 -5.26 -5.11
C HIS A 383 -7.18 -5.24 -4.36
N THR A 384 -8.23 -4.64 -4.95
CA THR A 384 -9.60 -4.70 -4.41
C THR A 384 -10.13 -6.12 -4.25
N ASP A 385 -9.60 -7.09 -5.01
CA ASP A 385 -10.06 -8.48 -5.01
C ASP A 385 -9.59 -9.28 -3.80
N LEU A 386 -8.60 -8.76 -3.06
CA LEU A 386 -8.07 -9.48 -1.90
C LEU A 386 -9.12 -9.67 -0.81
N LEU A 387 -10.04 -8.71 -0.59
CA LEU A 387 -11.07 -8.86 0.43
C LEU A 387 -11.99 -10.05 0.14
N ALA A 388 -12.60 -10.13 -1.06
CA ALA A 388 -13.49 -11.23 -1.41
C ALA A 388 -12.74 -12.57 -1.54
N SER A 389 -11.48 -12.54 -2.00
CA SER A 389 -10.65 -13.74 -2.11
C SER A 389 -10.26 -14.30 -0.74
N PHE A 390 -9.93 -13.43 0.22
CA PHE A 390 -9.65 -13.87 1.59
C PHE A 390 -10.93 -14.34 2.31
N ALA A 391 -12.07 -13.69 2.06
CA ALA A 391 -13.36 -14.18 2.54
C ALA A 391 -13.64 -15.60 2.04
N ALA A 392 -13.42 -15.86 0.75
CA ALA A 392 -13.58 -17.21 0.17
C ALA A 392 -12.57 -18.22 0.72
N LEU A 393 -11.32 -17.79 0.99
CA LEU A 393 -10.28 -18.64 1.57
C LEU A 393 -10.62 -19.11 2.99
N THR A 394 -11.19 -18.21 3.79
CA THR A 394 -11.40 -18.42 5.24
C THR A 394 -12.84 -18.77 5.61
N GLY A 395 -13.78 -18.66 4.66
CA GLY A 395 -15.20 -18.83 4.92
C GLY A 395 -15.84 -17.60 5.60
N ALA A 396 -15.17 -16.46 5.63
CA ALA A 396 -15.72 -15.22 6.16
C ALA A 396 -16.91 -14.73 5.32
N GLU A 397 -17.92 -14.16 5.98
CA GLU A 397 -19.05 -13.56 5.30
C GLU A 397 -18.79 -12.07 5.02
N ILE A 398 -19.10 -11.64 3.80
CA ILE A 398 -19.15 -10.21 3.45
C ILE A 398 -20.59 -9.77 3.53
N PRO A 399 -20.94 -8.74 4.35
CA PRO A 399 -22.32 -8.26 4.42
C PRO A 399 -22.83 -7.79 3.05
N GLU A 400 -24.12 -8.04 2.78
CA GLU A 400 -24.76 -7.69 1.51
C GLU A 400 -24.58 -6.19 1.18
N GLY A 401 -24.28 -5.88 -0.07
CA GLY A 401 -24.06 -4.52 -0.56
C GLY A 401 -22.74 -3.88 -0.10
N ARG A 402 -21.82 -4.65 0.49
CA ARG A 402 -20.48 -4.20 0.88
C ARG A 402 -19.40 -4.80 -0.01
N ALA A 403 -18.23 -4.17 -0.02
CA ALA A 403 -17.08 -4.56 -0.86
C ALA A 403 -17.47 -4.78 -2.33
N GLN A 404 -18.34 -3.92 -2.85
CA GLN A 404 -19.06 -4.12 -4.12
C GLN A 404 -18.17 -4.22 -5.36
N ASP A 405 -16.91 -3.77 -5.27
CA ASP A 405 -15.93 -3.85 -6.35
C ASP A 405 -14.96 -5.02 -6.21
N SER A 406 -15.03 -5.74 -5.09
CA SER A 406 -14.19 -6.90 -4.82
C SER A 406 -14.76 -8.16 -5.48
N GLN A 407 -13.94 -8.88 -6.22
CA GLN A 407 -14.29 -10.15 -6.83
C GLN A 407 -13.52 -11.28 -6.17
N ASN A 408 -14.16 -12.42 -5.98
CA ASN A 408 -13.45 -13.62 -5.53
C ASN A 408 -12.59 -14.16 -6.68
N LEU A 409 -11.30 -13.93 -6.61
CA LEU A 409 -10.29 -14.44 -7.54
C LEU A 409 -9.33 -15.42 -6.86
N LEU A 410 -9.79 -16.11 -5.81
CA LEU A 410 -8.96 -17.05 -5.06
C LEU A 410 -8.27 -18.08 -5.96
N ASP A 411 -9.01 -18.68 -6.92
CA ASP A 411 -8.42 -19.68 -7.81
C ASP A 411 -7.35 -19.11 -8.74
N ALA A 412 -7.50 -17.87 -9.20
CA ALA A 412 -6.46 -17.17 -9.96
C ALA A 412 -5.25 -16.85 -9.08
N LEU A 413 -5.47 -16.37 -7.86
CA LEU A 413 -4.41 -16.07 -6.88
C LEU A 413 -3.61 -17.33 -6.51
N MET A 414 -4.29 -18.49 -6.44
CA MET A 414 -3.65 -19.79 -6.16
C MET A 414 -3.05 -20.46 -7.41
N GLY A 415 -3.10 -19.83 -8.59
CA GLY A 415 -2.57 -20.38 -9.85
C GLY A 415 -3.32 -21.60 -10.37
N LYS A 416 -4.59 -21.76 -10.01
CA LYS A 416 -5.46 -22.84 -10.50
C LYS A 416 -6.12 -22.49 -11.83
N THR A 417 -6.18 -21.21 -12.16
CA THR A 417 -6.76 -20.68 -13.41
C THR A 417 -6.06 -19.39 -13.82
N GLU A 418 -6.04 -19.11 -15.11
CA GLU A 418 -5.64 -17.81 -15.68
C GLU A 418 -6.85 -16.86 -15.86
N THR A 419 -8.04 -17.28 -15.43
CA THR A 419 -9.23 -16.43 -15.50
C THR A 419 -9.20 -15.43 -14.36
N GLY A 420 -8.96 -14.16 -14.70
CA GLY A 420 -9.04 -13.02 -13.81
C GLY A 420 -10.32 -12.22 -14.03
N ARG A 421 -10.26 -10.92 -13.78
CA ARG A 421 -11.33 -9.96 -14.06
C ARG A 421 -11.60 -9.82 -15.56
N ASP A 422 -12.86 -9.60 -15.93
CA ASP A 422 -13.20 -9.17 -17.29
C ASP A 422 -12.69 -7.74 -17.56
N TYR A 423 -12.82 -6.85 -16.57
CA TYR A 423 -12.33 -5.47 -16.62
C TYR A 423 -11.99 -4.94 -15.24
N LEU A 424 -11.27 -3.82 -15.21
CA LEU A 424 -11.02 -3.02 -14.01
C LEU A 424 -10.96 -1.52 -14.36
N ILE A 425 -11.19 -0.70 -13.32
CA ILE A 425 -11.04 0.75 -13.39
C ILE A 425 -9.69 1.15 -12.80
N GLN A 426 -9.00 2.05 -13.51
CA GLN A 426 -7.73 2.64 -13.09
C GLN A 426 -7.96 4.11 -12.79
N GLN A 427 -7.83 4.50 -11.52
CA GLN A 427 -8.06 5.88 -11.11
C GLN A 427 -6.75 6.66 -11.10
N GLY A 428 -6.59 7.60 -12.01
CA GLY A 428 -5.61 8.68 -11.91
C GLY A 428 -6.12 9.84 -11.05
N VAL A 429 -5.31 10.89 -10.89
CA VAL A 429 -5.70 12.07 -10.08
C VAL A 429 -6.87 12.84 -10.72
N LYS A 430 -6.91 12.93 -12.04
CA LYS A 430 -7.94 13.71 -12.78
C LYS A 430 -8.77 12.89 -13.76
N MET A 431 -8.54 11.59 -13.83
CA MET A 431 -9.16 10.75 -14.85
C MET A 431 -9.24 9.32 -14.40
N GLU A 432 -10.37 8.69 -14.63
CA GLU A 432 -10.54 7.26 -14.54
C GLU A 432 -10.45 6.65 -15.94
N ALA A 433 -9.66 5.59 -16.08
CA ALA A 433 -9.55 4.78 -17.28
C ALA A 433 -10.15 3.40 -17.03
N ILE A 434 -10.48 2.69 -18.10
CA ILE A 434 -10.95 1.30 -18.03
C ILE A 434 -10.05 0.40 -18.87
N ARG A 435 -9.65 -0.75 -18.29
CA ARG A 435 -9.04 -1.86 -19.00
C ARG A 435 -10.02 -3.03 -19.07
N LYS A 436 -10.27 -3.54 -20.29
CA LYS A 436 -11.05 -4.76 -20.51
C LYS A 436 -10.28 -5.70 -21.44
N GLY A 437 -9.85 -6.83 -20.89
CA GLY A 437 -8.95 -7.73 -21.60
C GLY A 437 -7.70 -7.00 -22.09
N PRO A 438 -7.35 -7.05 -23.41
CA PRO A 438 -6.18 -6.37 -23.96
C PRO A 438 -6.40 -4.88 -24.28
N TRP A 439 -7.63 -4.37 -24.14
CA TRP A 439 -7.98 -3.02 -24.50
C TRP A 439 -8.00 -2.09 -23.31
N LYS A 440 -7.45 -0.89 -23.49
CA LYS A 440 -7.53 0.19 -22.51
C LYS A 440 -8.11 1.45 -23.15
N TYR A 441 -9.05 2.07 -22.44
CA TYR A 441 -9.70 3.30 -22.87
C TYR A 441 -9.55 4.39 -21.81
N LEU A 442 -9.16 5.57 -22.27
CA LEU A 442 -9.14 6.80 -21.49
C LEU A 442 -10.18 7.77 -22.11
N PRO A 443 -11.11 8.33 -21.31
CA PRO A 443 -12.06 9.31 -21.81
C PRO A 443 -11.37 10.63 -22.21
N PRO A 444 -12.06 11.55 -22.91
CA PRO A 444 -11.56 12.91 -23.11
C PRO A 444 -11.29 13.60 -21.78
N GLY A 445 -10.17 14.32 -21.68
CA GLY A 445 -9.77 14.98 -20.45
C GLY A 445 -8.26 15.16 -20.33
N GLU A 446 -7.79 15.33 -19.11
CA GLU A 446 -6.37 15.52 -18.79
C GLU A 446 -5.83 14.34 -18.02
N VAL A 447 -4.77 13.72 -18.54
CA VAL A 447 -3.97 12.75 -17.78
C VAL A 447 -2.81 13.49 -17.16
N ARG A 448 -2.78 13.54 -15.84
CA ARG A 448 -1.68 14.17 -15.12
C ARG A 448 -0.52 13.18 -15.00
N ASN A 449 0.67 13.67 -15.33
CA ASN A 449 1.92 12.96 -15.08
C ASN A 449 2.79 13.80 -14.16
N ARG A 450 3.54 13.16 -13.26
CA ARG A 450 4.62 13.84 -12.58
C ARG A 450 5.89 13.66 -13.42
N GLY A 451 6.35 14.75 -14.02
CA GLY A 451 7.53 14.78 -14.87
C GLY A 451 8.83 14.94 -14.08
N LYS A 452 9.83 15.52 -14.75
CA LYS A 452 11.08 15.95 -14.11
C LYS A 452 10.82 17.07 -13.13
N ILE A 453 11.80 17.37 -12.28
CA ILE A 453 11.77 18.44 -11.25
C ILE A 453 11.04 19.70 -11.76
N GLY A 454 10.00 20.10 -11.04
CA GLY A 454 9.23 21.32 -11.34
C GLY A 454 8.34 21.27 -12.60
N VAL A 455 8.32 20.17 -13.35
CA VAL A 455 7.51 20.03 -14.55
C VAL A 455 6.47 18.93 -14.34
N PHE A 456 5.19 19.29 -14.48
CA PHE A 456 4.06 18.37 -14.42
C PHE A 456 3.37 18.33 -15.78
N PRO A 457 3.94 17.63 -16.79
CA PRO A 457 3.29 17.56 -18.09
C PRO A 457 1.92 16.92 -17.92
N THR A 458 0.95 17.54 -18.59
CA THR A 458 -0.42 17.03 -18.66
C THR A 458 -0.68 16.61 -20.09
N ASP A 459 -0.98 15.33 -20.29
CA ASP A 459 -1.39 14.83 -21.59
C ASP A 459 -2.88 15.14 -21.78
N LYS A 460 -3.23 15.79 -22.92
CA LYS A 460 -4.62 16.06 -23.26
C LYS A 460 -5.17 14.97 -24.17
N ILE A 461 -6.22 14.33 -23.72
CA ILE A 461 -7.00 13.37 -24.52
C ILE A 461 -8.20 14.11 -25.10
N ASN A 462 -8.28 14.16 -26.42
CA ASN A 462 -9.30 14.92 -27.15
C ASN A 462 -10.30 14.00 -27.88
N GLY A 463 -11.36 14.60 -28.44
CA GLY A 463 -12.33 13.94 -29.30
C GLY A 463 -13.13 12.85 -28.58
N GLN A 464 -13.06 11.63 -29.06
CA GLN A 464 -13.78 10.48 -28.50
C GLN A 464 -12.98 9.71 -27.44
N GLY A 465 -11.85 10.26 -26.96
CA GLY A 465 -10.95 9.60 -26.01
C GLY A 465 -9.77 8.92 -26.70
N ALA A 466 -9.01 8.16 -25.92
CA ALA A 466 -7.91 7.36 -26.43
C ALA A 466 -8.15 5.87 -26.16
N LEU A 467 -7.87 5.04 -27.17
CA LEU A 467 -7.98 3.59 -27.11
C LEU A 467 -6.64 2.96 -27.47
N PHE A 468 -6.19 2.03 -26.66
CA PHE A 468 -4.91 1.32 -26.84
C PHE A 468 -5.12 -0.20 -26.83
N TYR A 469 -4.36 -0.90 -27.68
CA TYR A 469 -4.26 -2.35 -27.67
C TYR A 469 -2.92 -2.75 -27.01
N LEU A 470 -2.96 -3.00 -25.71
CA LEU A 470 -1.78 -3.12 -24.86
C LEU A 470 -0.75 -4.19 -25.28
N PRO A 471 -1.14 -5.35 -25.87
CA PRO A 471 -0.17 -6.34 -26.33
C PRO A 471 0.79 -5.84 -27.41
N GLU A 472 0.35 -4.92 -28.28
CA GLU A 472 1.14 -4.32 -29.34
C GLU A 472 1.69 -2.94 -28.98
N ASP A 473 1.03 -2.25 -28.03
CA ASP A 473 1.36 -0.90 -27.60
C ASP A 473 1.37 -0.75 -26.07
N PRO A 474 2.31 -1.44 -25.39
CA PRO A 474 2.40 -1.36 -23.92
C PRO A 474 2.76 0.03 -23.40
N MET A 475 3.34 0.89 -24.26
CA MET A 475 3.69 2.28 -23.93
C MET A 475 2.53 3.27 -24.17
N GLU A 476 1.35 2.81 -24.61
CA GLU A 476 0.17 3.66 -24.84
C GLU A 476 0.49 4.90 -25.73
N GLN A 477 1.21 4.67 -26.83
CA GLN A 477 1.68 5.73 -27.75
C GLN A 477 0.76 5.90 -28.95
N ASN A 478 0.06 4.83 -29.37
CA ASN A 478 -0.69 4.77 -30.62
C ASN A 478 -2.19 4.74 -30.34
N ASN A 479 -2.81 5.93 -30.25
CA ASN A 479 -4.27 6.01 -30.08
C ASN A 479 -4.98 5.47 -31.33
N VAL A 480 -5.66 4.33 -31.21
CA VAL A 480 -6.41 3.66 -32.28
C VAL A 480 -7.93 3.86 -32.20
N ALA A 481 -8.40 4.81 -31.37
CA ALA A 481 -9.83 5.07 -31.17
C ALA A 481 -10.61 5.27 -32.47
N TYR A 482 -10.02 5.95 -33.45
CA TYR A 482 -10.64 6.20 -34.75
C TYR A 482 -10.81 4.94 -35.62
N ARG A 483 -10.00 3.89 -35.38
CA ARG A 483 -10.11 2.60 -36.10
C ARG A 483 -11.15 1.67 -35.49
N TYR A 484 -11.45 1.83 -34.21
CA TYR A 484 -12.31 0.93 -33.45
C TYR A 484 -13.43 1.65 -32.68
N PRO A 485 -14.32 2.43 -33.41
CA PRO A 485 -15.35 3.24 -32.75
C PRO A 485 -16.37 2.43 -31.95
N ALA A 486 -16.63 1.18 -32.35
CA ALA A 486 -17.52 0.28 -31.61
C ALA A 486 -16.90 -0.13 -30.25
N LYS A 487 -15.57 -0.37 -30.21
CA LYS A 487 -14.85 -0.69 -28.97
C LYS A 487 -14.78 0.52 -28.06
N VAL A 488 -14.56 1.72 -28.60
CA VAL A 488 -14.62 2.98 -27.85
C VAL A 488 -15.99 3.16 -27.18
N LYS A 489 -17.08 2.93 -27.97
CA LYS A 489 -18.44 3.01 -27.42
C LYS A 489 -18.67 2.02 -26.29
N GLU A 490 -18.31 0.74 -26.49
CA GLU A 490 -18.43 -0.32 -25.47
C GLU A 490 -17.74 0.06 -24.17
N LEU A 491 -16.46 0.46 -24.24
CA LEU A 491 -15.67 0.74 -23.05
C LEU A 491 -16.08 2.04 -22.36
N ARG A 492 -16.48 3.05 -23.14
CA ARG A 492 -17.02 4.29 -22.61
C ARG A 492 -18.31 4.05 -21.82
N GLU A 493 -19.29 3.34 -22.41
CA GLU A 493 -20.56 3.04 -21.76
C GLU A 493 -20.36 2.20 -20.50
N LEU A 494 -19.41 1.25 -20.52
CA LEU A 494 -19.06 0.46 -19.34
C LEU A 494 -18.42 1.34 -18.25
N LEU A 495 -17.47 2.21 -18.62
CA LEU A 495 -16.84 3.15 -17.68
C LEU A 495 -17.87 4.11 -17.07
N GLU A 496 -18.74 4.71 -17.90
CA GLU A 496 -19.81 5.60 -17.45
C GLU A 496 -20.75 4.91 -16.46
N LYS A 497 -21.12 3.64 -16.73
CA LYS A 497 -21.94 2.82 -15.83
C LYS A 497 -21.26 2.63 -14.47
N GLU A 498 -19.97 2.29 -14.46
CA GLU A 498 -19.22 2.09 -13.21
C GLU A 498 -19.07 3.39 -12.42
N LEU A 499 -18.90 4.51 -13.13
CA LEU A 499 -18.79 5.83 -12.52
C LEU A 499 -20.13 6.44 -12.09
N ALA A 500 -21.28 5.88 -12.49
CA ALA A 500 -22.59 6.37 -12.07
C ALA A 500 -22.77 6.37 -10.54
N GLY A 501 -22.02 5.51 -9.80
CA GLY A 501 -21.93 5.51 -8.34
C GLY A 501 -20.78 6.36 -7.77
N LYS A 502 -20.16 7.23 -8.59
CA LYS A 502 -19.10 8.14 -8.14
C LYS A 502 -19.66 9.17 -7.19
N SER A 503 -18.93 9.45 -6.13
CA SER A 503 -19.29 10.52 -5.20
C SER A 503 -19.09 11.90 -5.81
N SER A 504 -19.61 12.95 -5.15
CA SER A 504 -19.45 14.36 -5.58
C SER A 504 -18.01 14.90 -5.43
N ARG A 505 -17.02 14.04 -5.37
CA ARG A 505 -15.59 14.32 -5.21
C ARG A 505 -15.07 15.39 -6.16
N ASP A 506 -15.53 15.38 -7.41
CA ASP A 506 -15.10 16.37 -8.43
C ASP A 506 -15.43 17.82 -8.06
N ALA A 507 -16.44 18.03 -7.19
CA ALA A 507 -16.80 19.36 -6.72
C ALA A 507 -15.78 19.94 -5.70
N LYS A 508 -14.99 19.07 -5.04
CA LYS A 508 -14.01 19.48 -4.02
C LYS A 508 -12.59 19.66 -4.58
N GLY A 509 -12.33 19.24 -5.82
CA GLY A 509 -11.00 19.21 -6.45
C GLY A 509 -10.05 18.21 -5.77
N ASP A 510 -9.36 17.41 -6.56
CA ASP A 510 -8.27 16.56 -6.07
C ASP A 510 -7.07 17.45 -5.71
N HIS A 511 -6.93 17.79 -4.45
CA HIS A 511 -5.77 18.51 -3.97
C HIS A 511 -4.60 17.55 -3.85
N LEU A 512 -3.58 17.74 -4.66
CA LEU A 512 -2.31 17.04 -4.51
C LEU A 512 -1.68 17.42 -3.18
N GLY A 513 -1.54 16.44 -2.32
CA GLY A 513 -0.69 16.48 -1.14
C GLY A 513 -0.79 17.75 -0.31
N GLY A 514 -1.82 17.87 0.52
CA GLY A 514 -1.84 18.85 1.59
C GLY A 514 -2.20 20.29 1.21
N ALA A 515 -2.74 20.53 0.02
CA ALA A 515 -3.44 21.79 -0.18
C ALA A 515 -4.65 21.80 0.75
N VAL A 516 -4.56 22.63 1.76
CA VAL A 516 -5.58 22.95 2.75
C VAL A 516 -6.95 23.04 2.09
N ARG A 517 -7.94 22.29 2.59
CA ARG A 517 -9.33 22.67 2.39
C ARG A 517 -9.45 24.16 2.78
N ARG A 518 -9.84 25.03 1.84
CA ARG A 518 -10.03 26.45 2.09
C ARG A 518 -11.13 26.68 3.10
#